data_b81425b7baa48f3f6cd8f9f5b6d8504b
#
_entry.id   b81425b7baa48f3f6cd8f9f5b6d8504b
#
_cell.length_a   1.000
_cell.length_b   1.000
_cell.length_c   1.000
_cell.angle_alpha   90.00
_cell.angle_beta   90.00
_cell.angle_gamma   90.00
#
_symmetry.space_group_name_H-M   'P 1'
#
loop_
_entity.id
_entity.type
_entity.pdbx_description
1 polymer ?
#
loop_
_entity_poly.entity_id
_entity_poly.type
_entity_poly.pdbx_seq_one_letter_code
_entity_poly.pdbx_strand_id
1 'polypeptide(L)'
;PIMDGRIEGSAPEKVFYFQAPDDTMRGFRIMREDICLIVPAGSPIDGAIMLVEKDGHRFLRKVKKLDAMNVLLQSYDREYAGESCALPEISFVGRAVRVEFSL
;
A
#
# COMPACT_ATOMS: atom_id res chain seq x y z
N PRO A 1 -10.10 -3.65 -24.44
CA PRO A 1 -10.03 -3.52 -24.35
C PRO A 1 -9.78 -3.57 -24.07
N ILE A 2 -9.74 -3.69 -24.21
CA ILE A 2 -9.62 -3.60 -24.10
C ILE A 2 -9.52 -3.51 -23.76
N MET A 3 -9.50 -3.64 -23.76
CA MET A 3 -9.50 -3.44 -23.49
C MET A 3 -9.52 -3.31 -22.99
N ASP A 4 -9.48 -3.33 -22.90
CA ASP A 4 -9.40 -3.14 -22.44
C ASP A 4 -9.63 -3.15 -21.67
N GLY A 5 -9.74 -3.24 -21.21
CA GLY A 5 -9.83 -3.38 -20.59
C GLY A 5 -10.01 -3.18 -19.62
N ARG A 6 -10.11 -2.94 -19.37
CA ARG A 6 -10.20 -2.54 -18.43
C ARG A 6 -10.87 -2.44 -17.60
N ILE A 7 -10.67 -2.60 -17.13
CA ILE A 7 -11.29 -2.66 -16.22
C ILE A 7 -11.73 -1.85 -15.39
N GLU A 8 -12.39 -1.64 -15.14
CA GLU A 8 -12.70 -0.91 -14.40
C GLU A 8 -12.40 -1.10 -13.20
N GLY A 9 -11.82 -1.13 -12.93
CA GLY A 9 -11.46 -1.45 -11.67
C GLY A 9 -11.00 -0.42 -10.93
N SER A 10 -10.58 -0.78 -9.89
CA SER A 10 -10.13 0.12 -8.93
C SER A 10 -8.63 0.15 -8.87
N ALA A 11 -7.94 -0.88 -9.30
CA ALA A 11 -6.50 -0.90 -9.30
C ALA A 11 -5.96 -0.54 -10.68
N PRO A 12 -4.82 0.15 -10.78
CA PRO A 12 -4.20 0.39 -12.07
C PRO A 12 -3.78 -0.93 -12.69
N GLU A 13 -3.73 -0.98 -14.01
CA GLU A 13 -3.41 -2.20 -14.72
C GLU A 13 -1.91 -2.43 -14.87
N LYS A 14 -1.10 -1.41 -14.60
CA LYS A 14 0.33 -1.47 -14.84
C LYS A 14 1.10 -1.18 -13.58
N VAL A 15 2.30 -1.74 -13.49
CA VAL A 15 3.20 -1.39 -12.40
C VAL A 15 3.57 0.08 -12.49
N PHE A 16 3.87 0.67 -11.36
CA PHE A 16 4.30 2.06 -11.30
C PHE A 16 5.16 2.27 -10.07
N TYR A 17 5.79 3.43 -10.00
CA TYR A 17 6.61 3.79 -8.86
C TYR A 17 5.88 4.76 -7.95
N PHE A 18 6.07 4.59 -6.66
CA PHE A 18 5.54 5.49 -5.65
C PHE A 18 6.68 5.91 -4.72
N GLN A 19 6.86 7.21 -4.56
CA GLN A 19 7.89 7.71 -3.68
C GLN A 19 7.35 7.84 -2.26
N ALA A 20 8.07 7.27 -1.30
CA ALA A 20 7.66 7.33 0.10
C ALA A 20 7.68 8.79 0.57
N PRO A 21 6.55 9.29 1.12
CA PRO A 21 6.46 10.70 1.48
C PRO A 21 7.08 11.05 2.83
N ASP A 22 7.35 10.04 3.65
CA ASP A 22 7.83 10.28 5.00
C ASP A 22 8.53 9.03 5.55
N ASP A 23 8.87 9.06 6.83
CA ASP A 23 9.60 7.97 7.49
C ASP A 23 8.69 7.03 8.28
N THR A 24 7.37 7.05 8.04
CA THR A 24 6.46 6.21 8.82
C THR A 24 6.70 4.71 8.64
N MET A 25 7.40 4.32 7.59
CA MET A 25 7.71 2.93 7.30
C MET A 25 9.20 2.62 7.43
N ARG A 26 9.95 3.49 8.12
CA ARG A 26 11.40 3.36 8.23
C ARG A 26 11.83 2.05 8.90
N GLY A 27 11.06 1.58 9.87
CA GLY A 27 11.35 0.32 10.53
C GLY A 27 11.19 -0.88 9.63
N PHE A 28 10.48 -0.74 8.50
CA PHE A 28 10.38 -1.75 7.47
C PHE A 28 11.36 -1.47 6.33
N ARG A 29 12.35 -0.59 6.56
CA ARG A 29 13.42 -0.24 5.63
C ARG A 29 12.94 0.55 4.42
N ILE A 30 11.87 1.31 4.59
CA ILE A 30 11.40 2.24 3.57
C ILE A 30 11.54 3.64 4.14
N MET A 31 12.54 4.36 3.66
CA MET A 31 12.83 5.70 4.14
C MET A 31 12.10 6.74 3.31
N ARG A 32 11.98 7.92 3.86
CA ARG A 32 11.48 9.07 3.12
C ARG A 32 12.22 9.18 1.80
N GLU A 33 11.48 9.40 0.73
CA GLU A 33 11.97 9.58 -0.64
C GLU A 33 12.43 8.31 -1.34
N ASP A 34 12.45 7.17 -0.67
CA ASP A 34 12.69 5.89 -1.34
C ASP A 34 11.61 5.65 -2.38
N ILE A 35 12.00 4.99 -3.45
CA ILE A 35 11.09 4.68 -4.56
C ILE A 35 10.64 3.24 -4.43
N CYS A 36 9.34 3.03 -4.39
CA CYS A 36 8.76 1.70 -4.27
C CYS A 36 8.13 1.30 -5.59
N LEU A 37 8.44 0.10 -6.06
CA LEU A 37 7.78 -0.45 -7.23
C LEU A 37 6.47 -1.08 -6.77
N ILE A 38 5.38 -0.62 -7.35
CA ILE A 38 4.02 -1.05 -6.97
C ILE A 38 3.44 -1.92 -8.07
N VAL A 39 3.05 -3.12 -7.68
CA VAL A 39 2.33 -4.04 -8.57
C VAL A 39 0.86 -3.94 -8.22
N PRO A 40 -0.03 -3.71 -9.20
CA PRO A 40 -1.45 -3.53 -8.93
C PRO A 40 -2.05 -4.69 -8.15
N ALA A 41 -2.83 -4.36 -7.13
CA ALA A 41 -3.55 -5.34 -6.34
C ALA A 41 -4.70 -4.62 -5.65
N GLY A 42 -5.91 -5.00 -5.95
CA GLY A 42 -7.12 -4.31 -5.47
C GLY A 42 -7.71 -4.88 -4.20
N SER A 43 -7.07 -5.86 -3.58
CA SER A 43 -7.56 -6.46 -2.35
C SER A 43 -6.41 -6.66 -1.37
N PRO A 44 -6.71 -6.80 -0.07
CA PRO A 44 -5.64 -6.93 0.93
C PRO A 44 -4.86 -8.23 0.79
N ILE A 45 -3.54 -8.11 0.95
CA ILE A 45 -2.64 -9.28 0.97
C ILE A 45 -2.02 -9.32 2.36
N ASP A 46 -2.33 -10.36 3.11
CA ASP A 46 -1.88 -10.46 4.49
C ASP A 46 -0.36 -10.48 4.57
N GLY A 47 0.20 -9.62 5.42
CA GLY A 47 1.65 -9.53 5.63
C GLY A 47 2.40 -8.72 4.59
N ALA A 48 1.73 -8.20 3.58
CA ALA A 48 2.39 -7.42 2.54
C ALA A 48 2.42 -5.93 2.87
N ILE A 49 3.42 -5.23 2.35
CA ILE A 49 3.41 -3.77 2.37
C ILE A 49 2.68 -3.32 1.13
N MET A 50 1.62 -2.55 1.33
CA MET A 50 0.74 -2.15 0.25
C MET A 50 0.58 -0.65 0.21
N LEU A 51 0.35 -0.15 -1.00
CA LEU A 51 -0.08 1.22 -1.21
C LEU A 51 -1.58 1.23 -1.06
N VAL A 52 -2.08 2.01 -0.12
CA VAL A 52 -3.50 2.12 0.18
C VAL A 52 -3.94 3.56 0.05
N GLU A 53 -5.24 3.74 -0.15
CA GLU A 53 -5.83 5.07 -0.23
C GLU A 53 -6.96 5.17 0.77
N LYS A 54 -6.94 6.24 1.55
CA LYS A 54 -7.97 6.51 2.54
C LYS A 54 -8.14 8.01 2.65
N ASP A 55 -9.38 8.47 2.63
CA ASP A 55 -9.70 9.91 2.73
C ASP A 55 -8.95 10.74 1.70
N GLY A 56 -8.79 10.21 0.49
CA GLY A 56 -8.13 10.92 -0.59
C GLY A 56 -6.61 10.95 -0.54
N HIS A 57 -6.00 10.26 0.42
CA HIS A 57 -4.55 10.21 0.57
C HIS A 57 -4.04 8.81 0.33
N ARG A 58 -2.88 8.72 -0.32
CA ARG A 58 -2.20 7.45 -0.56
C ARG A 58 -1.00 7.34 0.35
N PHE A 59 -0.83 6.17 0.93
CA PHE A 59 0.29 5.92 1.82
C PHE A 59 0.59 4.42 1.89
N LEU A 60 1.79 4.09 2.36
CA LEU A 60 2.25 2.70 2.48
C LEU A 60 1.99 2.20 3.89
N ARG A 61 1.47 0.98 3.99
CA ARG A 61 1.32 0.31 5.29
C ARG A 61 1.50 -1.18 5.11
N LYS A 62 1.96 -1.85 6.16
CA LYS A 62 1.95 -3.31 6.18
C LYS A 62 0.54 -3.74 6.57
N VAL A 63 -0.04 -4.62 5.77
CA VAL A 63 -1.41 -5.04 5.93
C VAL A 63 -1.46 -6.35 6.67
N LYS A 64 -2.28 -6.42 7.72
CA LYS A 64 -2.57 -7.67 8.43
C LYS A 64 -4.07 -7.87 8.39
N LYS A 65 -4.50 -9.03 7.91
CA LYS A 65 -5.92 -9.34 7.89
C LYS A 65 -6.36 -9.74 9.28
N LEU A 66 -7.37 -9.07 9.81
CA LEU A 66 -7.91 -9.37 11.12
C LEU A 66 -9.06 -10.37 11.01
N ASP A 67 -9.92 -10.16 10.03
CA ASP A 67 -11.04 -11.06 9.72
C ASP A 67 -11.50 -10.75 8.29
N ALA A 68 -12.69 -11.24 7.92
CA ALA A 68 -13.18 -11.10 6.55
C ALA A 68 -13.47 -9.65 6.15
N MET A 69 -13.67 -8.76 7.13
CA MET A 69 -14.10 -7.39 6.86
C MET A 69 -13.14 -6.33 7.38
N ASN A 70 -12.12 -6.72 8.13
CA ASN A 70 -11.25 -5.75 8.80
C ASN A 70 -9.78 -6.08 8.60
N VAL A 71 -8.98 -5.04 8.50
CA VAL A 71 -7.52 -5.16 8.40
C VAL A 71 -6.87 -4.22 9.40
N LEU A 72 -5.65 -4.55 9.77
CA LEU A 72 -4.79 -3.69 10.55
C LEU A 72 -3.76 -3.09 9.59
N LEU A 73 -3.68 -1.77 9.57
CA LEU A 73 -2.67 -1.06 8.78
C LEU A 73 -1.55 -0.67 9.71
N GLN A 74 -0.38 -1.26 9.51
CA GLN A 74 0.77 -1.07 10.41
C GLN A 74 1.81 -0.15 9.79
N SER A 75 2.28 0.78 10.60
CA SER A 75 3.47 1.57 10.31
C SER A 75 4.53 1.22 11.36
N TYR A 76 5.78 1.52 11.04
CA TYR A 76 6.87 1.25 11.95
C TYR A 76 7.98 2.24 11.66
N ASP A 77 8.15 3.20 12.54
CA ASP A 77 9.27 4.12 12.49
C ASP A 77 10.22 3.75 13.62
N ARG A 78 10.04 4.32 14.79
CA ARG A 78 10.77 3.92 15.99
C ARG A 78 9.96 2.90 16.77
N GLU A 79 8.66 2.96 16.62
CA GLU A 79 7.73 2.05 17.27
C GLU A 79 6.71 1.58 16.25
N TYR A 80 6.15 0.43 16.51
CA TYR A 80 5.01 -0.04 15.73
C TYR A 80 3.79 0.78 16.08
N ALA A 81 3.02 1.11 15.05
CA ALA A 81 1.71 1.70 15.22
C ALA A 81 0.76 0.96 14.30
N GLY A 82 -0.49 0.85 14.70
CA GLY A 82 -1.47 0.14 13.90
C GLY A 82 -2.82 0.84 13.97
N GLU A 83 -3.52 0.80 12.85
CA GLU A 83 -4.86 1.35 12.75
C GLU A 83 -5.75 0.26 12.18
N SER A 84 -6.81 -0.09 12.91
CA SER A 84 -7.78 -1.07 12.44
C SER A 84 -8.79 -0.36 11.53
N CYS A 85 -9.01 -0.91 10.36
CA CYS A 85 -9.91 -0.31 9.37
C CYS A 85 -10.83 -1.37 8.80
N ALA A 86 -12.08 -0.98 8.57
CA ALA A 86 -13.01 -1.81 7.83
C ALA A 86 -12.70 -1.69 6.34
N LEU A 87 -12.83 -2.78 5.59
CA LEU A 87 -12.51 -2.78 4.17
C LEU A 87 -13.18 -1.67 3.37
N PRO A 88 -14.47 -1.34 3.62
CA PRO A 88 -15.10 -0.26 2.85
C PRO A 88 -14.47 1.12 3.06
N GLU A 89 -13.66 1.29 4.11
CA GLU A 89 -13.04 2.59 4.40
C GLU A 89 -11.78 2.86 3.59
N ILE A 90 -11.21 1.83 2.97
CA ILE A 90 -9.94 1.97 2.27
C ILE A 90 -9.99 1.31 0.91
N SER A 91 -9.11 1.79 0.03
CA SER A 91 -8.91 1.18 -1.28
C SER A 91 -7.48 0.68 -1.35
N PHE A 92 -7.32 -0.53 -1.88
CA PHE A 92 -5.98 -1.09 -2.10
C PHE A 92 -5.57 -0.78 -3.53
N VAL A 93 -4.40 -0.17 -3.67
CA VAL A 93 -3.89 0.25 -4.97
C VAL A 93 -2.91 -0.79 -5.51
N GLY A 94 -2.01 -1.28 -4.67
CA GLY A 94 -1.06 -2.26 -5.10
C GLY A 94 -0.15 -2.72 -3.98
N ARG A 95 0.73 -3.65 -4.33
CA ARG A 95 1.71 -4.23 -3.41
C ARG A 95 3.09 -3.68 -3.73
N ALA A 96 3.82 -3.26 -2.71
CA ALA A 96 5.21 -2.85 -2.87
C ALA A 96 6.07 -4.11 -2.93
N VAL A 97 6.71 -4.34 -4.08
CA VAL A 97 7.50 -5.56 -4.28
C VAL A 97 8.99 -5.29 -4.27
N ARG A 98 9.40 -4.04 -4.36
CA ARG A 98 10.80 -3.67 -4.35
C ARG A 98 10.94 -2.21 -3.94
N VAL A 99 11.99 -1.93 -3.17
CA VAL A 99 12.31 -0.57 -2.76
C VAL A 99 13.66 -0.20 -3.35
N GLU A 100 13.73 0.97 -3.99
CA GLU A 100 14.95 1.52 -4.56
C GLU A 100 15.27 2.80 -3.82
N PHE A 101 16.56 3.01 -3.57
CA PHE A 101 16.97 4.20 -2.88
C PHE A 101 16.90 5.41 -3.79
N SER A 102 16.46 6.53 -3.22
CA SER A 102 16.54 7.80 -3.90
C SER A 102 18.01 8.26 -3.90
N LEU A 103 18.44 8.81 -5.00
CA LEU A 103 19.80 9.34 -5.11
C LEU A 103 19.84 10.84 -4.86
#